data_f5624e21e62c844976270b8a6fe15c5d
#
_entry.id   f5624e21e62c844976270b8a6fe15c5d
#
_cell.length_a   1.000
_cell.length_b   1.000
_cell.length_c   1.000
_cell.angle_alpha   90.00
_cell.angle_beta   90.00
_cell.angle_gamma   90.00
#
_symmetry.space_group_name_H-M   'P 1'
#
loop_
_entity.id
_entity.type
_entity.pdbx_description
1 polymer ?
#
loop_
_entity_poly.entity_id
_entity_poly.type
_entity_poly.pdbx_seq_one_letter_code
_entity_poly.pdbx_strand_id
1 'polypeptide(L)'
;MAQGSKYSSYRGRRPAGQILLAVILILVIAAAALFMLLQQYMVYDEDGNLKLVLPGQDSTSSSKPPVSSEDLTIIIDRKEPEEPQTPELPEESPVPEVGGAVLLTDMPLTDWAAACERLPEDISGVCLTVKDEDGIVYVDSQAAARLSRRVLSLKNTTEQAVADLTEEEELTSVARITCLLDPKVPILDVRALGVRQRTGYLFYDDTGASWLDPTKDSVRNYLCGLARECAEMGFDEILLTHVSYPAGGELEKINYGEQPKEENLASFVQAVRDALEGTDAKLSLELPAEVIREGGSEVTGQSLALLAPLADRIYAETNAEDAAELAELVKAAAPDTGFVAVVTDAEGIAADYLLKEKS
;
A
#
# COMPACT_ATOMS: atom_id res chain seq x y z
N MET A 1 -21.08 -42.71 -74.05
CA MET A 1 -19.63 -42.46 -73.73
C MET A 1 -19.54 -41.61 -72.54
N ALA A 2 -19.21 -42.20 -71.36
CA ALA A 2 -19.09 -41.47 -70.11
C ALA A 2 -17.62 -41.36 -69.75
N GLN A 3 -17.10 -40.12 -69.69
CA GLN A 3 -15.74 -39.80 -69.20
C GLN A 3 -15.72 -39.68 -67.69
N GLY A 4 -15.04 -40.65 -67.06
CA GLY A 4 -14.79 -40.58 -65.59
C GLY A 4 -13.71 -39.60 -65.25
N SER A 5 -14.04 -38.67 -64.37
CA SER A 5 -13.12 -37.71 -63.72
C SER A 5 -12.30 -38.42 -62.63
N LYS A 6 -10.98 -38.45 -62.76
CA LYS A 6 -10.03 -38.98 -61.76
C LYS A 6 -9.72 -37.83 -60.74
N TYR A 7 -10.27 -37.96 -59.55
CA TYR A 7 -9.80 -37.13 -58.41
C TYR A 7 -8.46 -37.68 -57.90
N SER A 8 -7.41 -36.89 -58.06
CA SER A 8 -6.09 -37.11 -57.47
C SER A 8 -6.07 -36.49 -56.05
N SER A 9 -6.02 -37.31 -55.01
CA SER A 9 -5.84 -36.83 -53.65
C SER A 9 -4.36 -36.52 -53.39
N TYR A 10 -4.04 -35.26 -53.28
CA TYR A 10 -2.71 -34.78 -52.89
C TYR A 10 -2.52 -35.03 -51.37
N ARG A 11 -1.93 -36.14 -50.98
CA ARG A 11 -1.33 -36.32 -49.65
C ARG A 11 0.07 -35.70 -49.68
N GLY A 12 0.16 -34.41 -49.34
CA GLY A 12 1.44 -33.74 -49.16
C GLY A 12 2.21 -34.36 -47.99
N ARG A 13 3.34 -34.99 -48.26
CA ARG A 13 4.32 -35.36 -47.22
C ARG A 13 4.85 -34.08 -46.62
N ARG A 14 4.54 -33.84 -45.34
CA ARG A 14 5.15 -32.75 -44.61
C ARG A 14 6.67 -32.92 -44.59
N PRO A 15 7.48 -31.96 -45.01
CA PRO A 15 8.93 -32.11 -45.05
C PRO A 15 9.43 -32.38 -43.61
N ALA A 16 10.34 -33.34 -43.46
CA ALA A 16 10.88 -33.80 -42.17
C ALA A 16 11.40 -32.65 -41.32
N GLY A 17 11.89 -31.56 -41.91
CA GLY A 17 12.33 -30.34 -41.25
C GLY A 17 11.22 -29.60 -40.50
N GLN A 18 9.97 -29.60 -41.01
CA GLN A 18 8.85 -28.96 -40.28
C GLN A 18 8.42 -29.76 -39.06
N ILE A 19 8.52 -31.09 -39.14
CA ILE A 19 8.24 -31.97 -38.00
C ILE A 19 9.32 -31.78 -36.90
N LEU A 20 10.60 -31.72 -37.32
CA LEU A 20 11.70 -31.48 -36.41
C LEU A 20 11.58 -30.14 -35.72
N LEU A 21 11.23 -29.07 -36.44
CA LEU A 21 11.05 -27.72 -35.89
C LEU A 21 9.87 -27.67 -34.91
N ALA A 22 8.76 -28.37 -35.21
CA ALA A 22 7.65 -28.47 -34.28
C ALA A 22 8.00 -29.23 -33.00
N VAL A 23 8.81 -30.30 -33.07
CA VAL A 23 9.28 -31.05 -31.92
C VAL A 23 10.21 -30.16 -31.03
N ILE A 24 11.13 -29.43 -31.65
CA ILE A 24 12.01 -28.51 -30.93
C ILE A 24 11.18 -27.43 -30.23
N LEU A 25 10.19 -26.83 -30.87
CA LEU A 25 9.31 -25.84 -30.29
C LEU A 25 8.55 -26.38 -29.07
N ILE A 26 8.01 -27.61 -29.19
CA ILE A 26 7.32 -28.26 -28.08
C ILE A 26 8.28 -28.51 -26.90
N LEU A 27 9.51 -28.91 -27.15
CA LEU A 27 10.51 -29.14 -26.12
C LEU A 27 10.92 -27.81 -25.42
N VAL A 28 11.05 -26.72 -26.15
CA VAL A 28 11.31 -25.40 -25.59
C VAL A 28 10.17 -24.93 -24.71
N ILE A 29 8.91 -25.09 -25.16
CA ILE A 29 7.73 -24.74 -24.38
C ILE A 29 7.64 -25.60 -23.11
N ALA A 30 7.91 -26.91 -23.22
CA ALA A 30 7.91 -27.81 -22.08
C ALA A 30 9.02 -27.47 -21.06
N ALA A 31 10.21 -27.10 -21.54
CA ALA A 31 11.31 -26.66 -20.67
C ALA A 31 10.99 -25.34 -19.98
N ALA A 32 10.38 -24.37 -20.69
CA ALA A 32 9.95 -23.11 -20.08
C ALA A 32 8.84 -23.33 -19.04
N ALA A 33 7.88 -24.19 -19.30
CA ALA A 33 6.81 -24.54 -18.35
C ALA A 33 7.39 -25.25 -17.11
N LEU A 34 8.35 -26.17 -17.30
CA LEU A 34 9.03 -26.83 -16.19
C LEU A 34 9.86 -25.85 -15.37
N PHE A 35 10.55 -24.91 -16.02
CA PHE A 35 11.31 -23.86 -15.33
C PHE A 35 10.39 -22.96 -14.50
N MET A 36 9.22 -22.55 -15.04
CA MET A 36 8.23 -21.77 -14.26
C MET A 36 7.69 -22.56 -13.06
N LEU A 37 7.46 -23.86 -13.20
CA LEU A 37 7.02 -24.69 -12.08
C LEU A 37 8.12 -24.88 -11.02
N LEU A 38 9.38 -24.92 -11.42
CA LEU A 38 10.52 -25.07 -10.49
C LEU A 38 10.86 -23.76 -9.77
N GLN A 39 10.54 -22.61 -10.35
CA GLN A 39 10.80 -21.30 -9.72
C GLN A 39 10.15 -21.16 -8.34
N GLN A 40 8.96 -21.75 -8.13
CA GLN A 40 8.26 -21.70 -6.84
C GLN A 40 8.96 -22.51 -5.72
N TYR A 41 9.92 -23.38 -6.06
CA TYR A 41 10.67 -24.22 -5.13
C TYR A 41 12.15 -23.82 -4.99
N MET A 42 12.55 -22.70 -5.64
CA MET A 42 13.90 -22.17 -5.53
C MET A 42 13.98 -21.17 -4.38
N VAL A 43 14.79 -21.48 -3.38
CA VAL A 43 15.06 -20.64 -2.20
C VAL A 43 16.56 -20.36 -2.14
N TYR A 44 16.92 -19.09 -1.87
CA TYR A 44 18.31 -18.73 -1.60
C TYR A 44 18.62 -18.98 -0.12
N ASP A 45 19.75 -19.59 0.18
CA ASP A 45 20.24 -19.70 1.56
C ASP A 45 20.97 -18.41 1.99
N GLU A 46 21.33 -18.32 3.28
CA GLU A 46 22.00 -17.15 3.87
C GLU A 46 23.34 -16.81 3.21
N ASP A 47 23.94 -17.76 2.48
CA ASP A 47 25.20 -17.60 1.74
C ASP A 47 24.97 -17.21 0.27
N GLY A 48 23.73 -16.96 -0.16
CA GLY A 48 23.38 -16.58 -1.52
C GLY A 48 23.38 -17.72 -2.55
N ASN A 49 23.45 -18.98 -2.12
CA ASN A 49 23.39 -20.12 -3.01
C ASN A 49 21.96 -20.60 -3.25
N LEU A 50 21.66 -20.96 -4.50
CA LEU A 50 20.36 -21.44 -4.91
C LEU A 50 20.11 -22.87 -4.44
N LYS A 51 19.08 -23.11 -3.61
CA LYS A 51 18.63 -24.42 -3.17
C LYS A 51 17.24 -24.74 -3.71
N LEU A 52 17.06 -25.95 -4.20
CA LEU A 52 15.76 -26.49 -4.62
C LEU A 52 15.14 -27.25 -3.45
N VAL A 53 14.01 -26.75 -2.92
CA VAL A 53 13.26 -27.38 -1.81
C VAL A 53 12.01 -28.04 -2.39
N LEU A 54 12.02 -29.37 -2.50
CA LEU A 54 10.87 -30.16 -2.98
C LEU A 54 9.92 -30.50 -1.82
N PRO A 55 8.59 -30.52 -2.00
CA PRO A 55 7.63 -30.90 -0.98
C PRO A 55 7.83 -32.38 -0.61
N GLY A 56 8.13 -32.64 0.68
CA GLY A 56 8.27 -34.00 1.23
C GLY A 56 9.64 -34.35 1.80
N GLN A 57 10.58 -33.40 1.93
CA GLN A 57 11.81 -33.61 2.69
C GLN A 57 11.74 -32.85 4.02
N ASP A 58 11.36 -33.56 5.08
CA ASP A 58 11.50 -33.10 6.45
C ASP A 58 12.99 -32.98 6.79
N SER A 59 13.49 -31.77 6.91
CA SER A 59 14.81 -31.54 7.49
C SER A 59 14.69 -31.54 9.02
N THR A 60 14.95 -32.71 9.60
CA THR A 60 15.27 -32.89 11.03
C THR A 60 16.53 -32.12 11.38
N SER A 61 16.43 -31.20 12.30
CA SER A 61 17.17 -31.15 13.56
C SER A 61 17.28 -29.73 14.11
N SER A 62 16.67 -29.50 15.25
CA SER A 62 17.45 -29.05 16.41
C SER A 62 16.62 -29.26 17.68
N SER A 63 17.07 -30.21 18.46
CA SER A 63 16.54 -30.57 19.77
C SER A 63 16.87 -29.48 20.79
N LYS A 64 15.82 -28.87 21.37
CA LYS A 64 15.92 -28.23 22.68
C LYS A 64 15.46 -29.23 23.76
N PRO A 65 16.17 -29.35 24.89
CA PRO A 65 15.81 -30.28 25.96
C PRO A 65 14.57 -29.77 26.73
N PRO A 66 13.81 -30.69 27.35
CA PRO A 66 12.59 -30.33 28.10
C PRO A 66 12.99 -29.65 29.43
N VAL A 67 12.32 -28.54 29.72
CA VAL A 67 12.37 -27.88 31.04
C VAL A 67 11.43 -28.65 31.97
N SER A 68 12.00 -29.17 33.04
CA SER A 68 11.31 -29.85 34.14
C SER A 68 10.45 -28.90 34.92
N SER A 69 9.21 -29.30 35.11
CA SER A 69 8.24 -28.65 36.01
C SER A 69 8.52 -29.07 37.45
N GLU A 70 9.15 -28.20 38.24
CA GLU A 70 9.07 -28.29 39.70
C GLU A 70 9.07 -26.90 40.35
N ASP A 71 8.10 -26.72 41.26
CA ASP A 71 8.00 -25.74 42.33
C ASP A 71 7.69 -24.26 41.96
N LEU A 72 6.38 -23.99 41.77
CA LEU A 72 5.84 -22.67 42.02
C LEU A 72 5.10 -22.68 43.38
N THR A 73 5.80 -22.25 44.41
CA THR A 73 5.18 -21.93 45.71
C THR A 73 4.57 -20.55 45.62
N ILE A 74 3.22 -20.49 45.60
CA ILE A 74 2.50 -19.23 45.63
C ILE A 74 2.46 -18.73 47.08
N ILE A 75 3.19 -17.67 47.40
CA ILE A 75 3.04 -16.91 48.65
C ILE A 75 1.97 -15.85 48.40
N ILE A 76 0.78 -16.06 48.99
CA ILE A 76 -0.29 -15.05 49.02
C ILE A 76 -0.02 -14.15 50.23
N ASP A 77 0.55 -12.98 49.95
CA ASP A 77 0.67 -11.90 50.92
C ASP A 77 -0.66 -11.08 50.86
N ARG A 78 -1.46 -11.16 51.92
CA ARG A 78 -2.76 -10.53 52.02
C ARG A 78 -2.54 -9.11 52.55
N LYS A 79 -2.46 -8.11 51.64
CA LYS A 79 -2.50 -6.70 51.97
C LYS A 79 -3.95 -6.24 52.14
N GLU A 80 -4.23 -5.48 53.19
CA GLU A 80 -5.54 -4.90 53.52
C GLU A 80 -6.06 -4.00 52.36
N PRO A 81 -7.38 -3.82 52.21
CA PRO A 81 -7.96 -3.03 51.13
C PRO A 81 -7.74 -1.55 51.40
N GLU A 82 -6.95 -0.90 50.53
CA GLU A 82 -6.95 0.54 50.39
C GLU A 82 -8.20 1.00 49.66
N GLU A 83 -8.75 2.13 50.08
CA GLU A 83 -9.95 2.76 49.52
C GLU A 83 -9.82 2.98 48.01
N PRO A 84 -10.93 2.93 47.25
CA PRO A 84 -10.89 3.09 45.81
C PRO A 84 -10.48 4.53 45.46
N GLN A 85 -9.22 4.70 45.04
CA GLN A 85 -8.81 5.89 44.32
C GLN A 85 -9.53 5.84 42.95
N THR A 86 -10.28 6.90 42.67
CA THR A 86 -10.84 7.18 41.34
C THR A 86 -9.67 7.10 40.33
N PRO A 87 -9.77 6.30 39.26
CA PRO A 87 -8.73 6.34 38.23
C PRO A 87 -8.74 7.76 37.63
N GLU A 88 -7.70 8.53 37.86
CA GLU A 88 -7.37 9.62 36.96
C GLU A 88 -7.24 9.00 35.59
N LEU A 89 -8.09 9.44 34.64
CA LEU A 89 -7.88 9.18 33.23
C LEU A 89 -6.42 9.57 32.92
N PRO A 90 -5.66 8.73 32.20
CA PRO A 90 -4.37 9.15 31.69
C PRO A 90 -4.59 10.49 30.96
N GLU A 91 -3.88 11.52 31.36
CA GLU A 91 -3.77 12.72 30.53
C GLU A 91 -3.28 12.21 29.17
N GLU A 92 -4.11 12.40 28.14
CA GLU A 92 -3.69 12.18 26.76
C GLU A 92 -2.42 12.97 26.57
N SER A 93 -1.28 12.29 26.42
CA SER A 93 -0.04 12.93 26.03
C SER A 93 -0.33 13.65 24.73
N PRO A 94 -0.04 14.96 24.60
CA PRO A 94 -0.30 15.67 23.36
C PRO A 94 0.49 14.96 22.26
N VAL A 95 -0.25 14.38 21.28
CA VAL A 95 0.38 13.82 20.09
C VAL A 95 1.20 14.93 19.46
N PRO A 96 2.50 14.72 19.18
CA PRO A 96 3.35 15.78 18.63
C PRO A 96 2.69 16.36 17.36
N GLU A 97 2.50 17.67 17.32
CA GLU A 97 2.07 18.33 16.09
C GLU A 97 3.23 18.28 15.11
N VAL A 98 2.96 17.78 13.89
CA VAL A 98 3.97 17.79 12.83
C VAL A 98 4.18 19.24 12.40
N GLY A 99 5.14 19.92 12.99
CA GLY A 99 5.50 21.30 12.62
C GLY A 99 6.11 21.34 11.22
N GLY A 100 6.97 20.38 10.90
CA GLY A 100 7.55 20.16 9.57
C GLY A 100 8.00 18.71 9.42
N ALA A 101 7.75 18.12 8.26
CA ALA A 101 8.18 16.78 7.93
C ALA A 101 8.86 16.75 6.55
N VAL A 102 9.79 15.81 6.36
CA VAL A 102 10.46 15.58 5.07
C VAL A 102 9.93 14.29 4.45
N LEU A 103 9.53 14.36 3.18
CA LEU A 103 9.17 13.19 2.39
C LEU A 103 10.43 12.46 1.94
N LEU A 104 10.65 11.27 2.45
CA LEU A 104 11.70 10.35 2.01
C LEU A 104 11.10 9.37 0.99
N THR A 105 11.42 9.56 -0.29
CA THR A 105 11.00 8.69 -1.38
C THR A 105 12.16 7.83 -1.86
N ASP A 106 11.86 6.65 -2.40
CA ASP A 106 12.78 5.75 -3.12
C ASP A 106 13.99 5.23 -2.31
N MET A 107 14.03 5.48 -1.01
CA MET A 107 15.10 4.96 -0.17
C MET A 107 14.79 3.53 0.29
N PRO A 108 15.78 2.62 0.23
CA PRO A 108 15.70 1.38 0.96
C PRO A 108 15.55 1.68 2.45
N LEU A 109 14.62 1.04 3.10
CA LEU A 109 14.30 1.27 4.51
C LEU A 109 15.50 1.07 5.47
N THR A 110 16.50 0.30 5.05
CA THR A 110 17.79 0.17 5.73
C THR A 110 18.58 1.48 5.85
N ASP A 111 18.24 2.48 5.03
CA ASP A 111 18.96 3.76 5.00
C ASP A 111 18.19 4.89 5.74
N TRP A 112 17.00 4.61 6.29
CA TRP A 112 16.18 5.61 6.98
C TRP A 112 16.86 6.20 8.21
N ALA A 113 17.44 5.36 9.06
CA ALA A 113 18.17 5.86 10.22
C ALA A 113 19.28 6.84 9.81
N ALA A 114 20.06 6.51 8.77
CA ALA A 114 21.09 7.39 8.25
C ALA A 114 20.54 8.65 7.55
N ALA A 115 19.30 8.63 7.05
CA ALA A 115 18.63 9.81 6.52
C ALA A 115 18.10 10.71 7.64
N CYS A 116 17.51 10.13 8.68
CA CYS A 116 17.01 10.86 9.85
C CYS A 116 18.15 11.62 10.58
N GLU A 117 19.35 11.03 10.70
CA GLU A 117 20.52 11.72 11.25
C GLU A 117 20.94 13.01 10.51
N ARG A 118 20.46 13.21 9.29
CA ARG A 118 20.79 14.37 8.42
C ARG A 118 19.66 15.36 8.27
N LEU A 119 18.55 15.17 8.99
CA LEU A 119 17.41 16.08 8.92
C LEU A 119 17.79 17.46 9.47
N PRO A 120 17.25 18.55 8.91
CA PRO A 120 17.36 19.88 9.50
C PRO A 120 16.79 19.91 10.92
N GLU A 121 17.34 20.77 11.79
CA GLU A 121 16.91 20.89 13.21
C GLU A 121 15.45 21.36 13.38
N ASP A 122 14.85 21.94 12.36
CA ASP A 122 13.46 22.41 12.33
C ASP A 122 12.46 21.36 11.84
N ILE A 123 12.93 20.17 11.48
CA ILE A 123 12.11 19.06 11.04
C ILE A 123 11.75 18.17 12.24
N SER A 124 10.47 17.99 12.48
CA SER A 124 9.90 17.18 13.56
C SER A 124 9.26 15.86 13.10
N GLY A 125 9.40 15.52 11.81
CA GLY A 125 8.81 14.29 11.31
C GLY A 125 9.39 13.82 9.98
N VAL A 126 9.12 12.57 9.66
CA VAL A 126 9.50 11.93 8.40
C VAL A 126 8.30 11.25 7.75
N CYS A 127 8.14 11.43 6.47
CA CYS A 127 7.11 10.75 5.68
C CYS A 127 7.78 9.74 4.75
N LEU A 128 7.40 8.47 4.89
CA LEU A 128 8.05 7.36 4.23
C LEU A 128 7.09 6.70 3.25
N THR A 129 7.52 6.51 2.01
CA THR A 129 6.72 5.80 1.02
C THR A 129 6.69 4.32 1.32
N VAL A 130 5.59 3.85 1.90
CA VAL A 130 5.34 2.43 2.18
C VAL A 130 4.82 1.71 0.94
N LYS A 131 3.96 2.35 0.15
CA LYS A 131 3.53 1.84 -1.15
C LYS A 131 3.58 2.96 -2.17
N ASP A 132 4.31 2.73 -3.26
CA ASP A 132 4.50 3.71 -4.33
C ASP A 132 3.42 3.62 -5.44
N GLU A 133 3.54 4.50 -6.44
CA GLU A 133 2.66 4.58 -7.61
C GLU A 133 2.88 3.42 -8.59
N ASP A 134 4.01 2.76 -8.54
CA ASP A 134 4.30 1.54 -9.30
C ASP A 134 3.69 0.28 -8.67
N GLY A 135 3.02 0.41 -7.52
CA GLY A 135 2.39 -0.68 -6.77
C GLY A 135 3.39 -1.56 -6.03
N ILE A 136 4.57 -1.02 -5.68
CA ILE A 136 5.57 -1.70 -4.85
C ILE A 136 5.34 -1.35 -3.38
N VAL A 137 5.34 -2.36 -2.52
CA VAL A 137 5.26 -2.25 -1.07
C VAL A 137 6.65 -2.47 -0.47
N TYR A 138 7.12 -1.53 0.33
CA TYR A 138 8.47 -1.48 0.88
C TYR A 138 8.59 -1.99 2.31
N VAL A 139 7.49 -2.37 2.95
CA VAL A 139 7.46 -3.01 4.26
C VAL A 139 7.13 -4.50 4.14
N ASP A 140 7.47 -5.31 5.14
CA ASP A 140 7.07 -6.72 5.17
C ASP A 140 5.58 -6.82 5.55
N SER A 141 4.72 -6.82 4.53
CA SER A 141 3.27 -6.82 4.67
C SER A 141 2.67 -8.18 4.37
N GLN A 142 1.93 -8.74 5.33
CA GLN A 142 1.14 -9.95 5.13
C GLN A 142 -0.07 -9.70 4.22
N ALA A 143 -0.67 -8.51 4.30
CA ALA A 143 -1.78 -8.12 3.44
C ALA A 143 -1.35 -8.10 1.96
N ALA A 144 -0.20 -7.51 1.65
CA ALA A 144 0.38 -7.50 0.31
C ALA A 144 0.83 -8.91 -0.14
N ALA A 145 1.49 -9.67 0.75
CA ALA A 145 1.98 -11.01 0.46
C ALA A 145 0.86 -12.00 0.11
N ARG A 146 -0.34 -11.85 0.70
CA ARG A 146 -1.52 -12.67 0.39
C ARG A 146 -2.01 -12.48 -1.03
N LEU A 147 -1.87 -11.29 -1.62
CA LEU A 147 -2.20 -11.05 -3.02
C LEU A 147 -1.10 -11.59 -3.92
N SER A 148 0.13 -11.16 -3.72
CA SER A 148 1.29 -11.64 -4.45
C SER A 148 2.59 -11.15 -3.81
N ARG A 149 3.56 -12.03 -3.63
CA ARG A 149 4.90 -11.62 -3.21
C ARG A 149 5.63 -10.72 -4.22
N ARG A 150 5.12 -10.64 -5.47
CA ARG A 150 5.72 -9.79 -6.52
C ARG A 150 5.46 -8.30 -6.32
N VAL A 151 4.53 -7.94 -5.44
CA VAL A 151 4.28 -6.54 -5.09
C VAL A 151 5.17 -6.06 -3.95
N LEU A 152 5.82 -6.98 -3.23
CA LEU A 152 6.79 -6.63 -2.20
C LEU A 152 8.13 -6.24 -2.82
N SER A 153 8.76 -5.21 -2.29
CA SER A 153 10.13 -4.85 -2.64
C SER A 153 11.09 -5.98 -2.27
N LEU A 154 12.12 -6.20 -3.08
CA LEU A 154 13.22 -7.13 -2.75
C LEU A 154 14.11 -6.60 -1.61
N LYS A 155 14.01 -5.31 -1.30
CA LYS A 155 14.72 -4.62 -0.22
C LYS A 155 13.73 -4.21 0.87
N ASN A 156 12.93 -5.16 1.34
CA ASN A 156 11.97 -4.87 2.39
C ASN A 156 12.67 -4.43 3.67
N THR A 157 12.02 -3.51 4.36
CA THR A 157 12.37 -3.17 5.73
C THR A 157 12.07 -4.34 6.61
N THR A 158 12.99 -4.61 7.49
CA THR A 158 12.71 -5.45 8.64
C THR A 158 11.82 -4.66 9.61
N GLU A 159 10.91 -5.35 10.29
CA GLU A 159 10.11 -4.82 11.40
C GLU A 159 10.99 -4.04 12.40
N GLN A 160 12.22 -4.51 12.64
CA GLN A 160 13.18 -3.85 13.50
C GLN A 160 13.61 -2.46 12.99
N ALA A 161 13.81 -2.27 11.69
CA ALA A 161 14.22 -0.95 11.17
C ALA A 161 13.09 0.09 11.25
N VAL A 162 11.82 -0.36 11.20
CA VAL A 162 10.67 0.52 11.47
C VAL A 162 10.61 0.84 12.97
N ALA A 163 10.76 -0.18 13.84
CA ALA A 163 10.75 0.02 15.29
C ALA A 163 11.86 0.98 15.73
N ASP A 164 13.09 0.81 15.22
CA ASP A 164 14.22 1.71 15.52
C ASP A 164 13.91 3.16 15.13
N LEU A 165 13.16 3.39 14.04
CA LEU A 165 12.76 4.73 13.62
C LEU A 165 11.64 5.31 14.49
N THR A 166 10.65 4.49 14.83
CA THR A 166 9.45 4.91 15.58
C THR A 166 9.72 5.00 17.09
N GLU A 167 10.81 4.40 17.59
CA GLU A 167 11.28 4.56 18.98
C GLU A 167 11.98 5.91 19.24
N GLU A 168 12.33 6.67 18.19
CA GLU A 168 12.83 8.04 18.37
C GLU A 168 11.67 8.98 18.71
N GLU A 169 11.42 9.18 20.00
CA GLU A 169 10.29 9.95 20.57
C GLU A 169 10.17 11.41 20.06
N GLU A 170 11.19 11.91 19.35
CA GLU A 170 11.23 13.29 18.84
C GLU A 170 10.77 13.43 17.38
N LEU A 171 10.58 12.31 16.64
CA LEU A 171 10.21 12.34 15.23
C LEU A 171 8.86 11.70 14.98
N THR A 172 7.91 12.44 14.43
CA THR A 172 6.65 11.88 13.95
C THR A 172 6.88 11.10 12.65
N SER A 173 6.45 9.85 12.62
CA SER A 173 6.60 8.95 11.49
C SER A 173 5.30 8.82 10.70
N VAL A 174 5.33 9.15 9.39
CA VAL A 174 4.18 9.10 8.49
C VAL A 174 4.37 8.01 7.44
N ALA A 175 3.47 7.04 7.39
CA ALA A 175 3.44 6.00 6.36
C ALA A 175 2.61 6.46 5.15
N ARG A 176 3.26 6.77 4.02
CA ARG A 176 2.58 7.17 2.77
C ARG A 176 2.22 5.94 1.95
N ILE A 177 0.92 5.78 1.67
CA ILE A 177 0.36 4.66 0.92
C ILE A 177 -0.38 5.17 -0.32
N THR A 178 0.14 4.90 -1.51
CA THR A 178 -0.60 5.08 -2.76
C THR A 178 -1.70 4.03 -2.85
N CYS A 179 -2.97 4.46 -2.81
CA CYS A 179 -4.10 3.55 -2.67
C CYS A 179 -4.57 2.95 -4.00
N LEU A 180 -5.35 3.70 -4.76
CA LEU A 180 -6.12 3.15 -5.87
C LEU A 180 -5.37 3.14 -7.20
N LEU A 181 -4.37 3.98 -7.39
CA LEU A 181 -3.41 3.86 -8.51
C LEU A 181 -2.49 2.67 -8.24
N ASP A 182 -2.58 1.64 -9.07
CA ASP A 182 -1.77 0.44 -8.92
C ASP A 182 -1.67 -0.33 -10.25
N PRO A 183 -0.51 -0.29 -10.92
CA PRO A 183 -0.33 -0.98 -12.19
C PRO A 183 -0.08 -2.50 -12.05
N LYS A 184 0.11 -3.03 -10.82
CA LYS A 184 0.51 -4.43 -10.59
C LYS A 184 -0.61 -5.32 -10.04
N VAL A 185 -1.36 -4.84 -9.06
CA VAL A 185 -2.34 -5.66 -8.34
C VAL A 185 -3.60 -5.94 -9.17
N PRO A 186 -4.19 -4.97 -9.92
CA PRO A 186 -5.41 -5.21 -10.68
C PRO A 186 -5.30 -6.32 -11.71
N ILE A 187 -4.12 -6.56 -12.29
CA ILE A 187 -3.89 -7.60 -13.30
C ILE A 187 -3.87 -9.02 -12.72
N LEU A 188 -3.72 -9.18 -11.40
CA LEU A 188 -3.71 -10.48 -10.74
C LEU A 188 -5.10 -11.13 -10.75
N ASP A 189 -6.14 -10.34 -10.53
CA ASP A 189 -7.54 -10.71 -10.68
C ASP A 189 -8.36 -9.47 -11.05
N VAL A 190 -8.54 -9.26 -12.34
CA VAL A 190 -9.27 -8.10 -12.89
C VAL A 190 -10.69 -7.96 -12.32
N ARG A 191 -11.33 -9.09 -11.97
CA ARG A 191 -12.70 -9.11 -11.48
C ARG A 191 -12.80 -8.72 -10.00
N ALA A 192 -11.86 -9.18 -9.20
CA ALA A 192 -11.84 -8.99 -7.76
C ALA A 192 -11.10 -7.72 -7.32
N LEU A 193 -10.26 -7.13 -8.19
CA LEU A 193 -9.32 -6.07 -7.80
C LEU A 193 -9.42 -4.80 -8.65
N GLY A 194 -9.66 -4.94 -9.97
CA GLY A 194 -9.46 -3.84 -10.91
C GLY A 194 -10.71 -3.01 -11.23
N VAL A 195 -10.51 -1.72 -11.46
CA VAL A 195 -11.47 -0.89 -12.18
C VAL A 195 -11.65 -1.45 -13.58
N ARG A 196 -12.91 -1.70 -13.97
CA ARG A 196 -13.22 -2.38 -15.23
C ARG A 196 -14.02 -1.51 -16.17
N GLN A 197 -13.82 -1.77 -17.44
CA GLN A 197 -14.72 -1.30 -18.48
C GLN A 197 -16.08 -2.05 -18.39
N ARG A 198 -17.13 -1.46 -18.98
CA ARG A 198 -18.47 -2.11 -19.11
C ARG A 198 -18.42 -3.44 -19.86
N THR A 199 -17.40 -3.63 -20.70
CA THR A 199 -17.13 -4.88 -21.41
C THR A 199 -16.49 -5.97 -20.52
N GLY A 200 -16.09 -5.63 -19.29
CA GLY A 200 -15.45 -6.53 -18.31
C GLY A 200 -13.93 -6.57 -18.38
N TYR A 201 -13.30 -5.88 -19.34
CA TYR A 201 -11.85 -5.76 -19.41
C TYR A 201 -11.32 -4.76 -18.37
N LEU A 202 -10.06 -4.92 -17.98
CA LEU A 202 -9.37 -3.95 -17.12
C LEU A 202 -9.32 -2.58 -17.81
N PHE A 203 -9.56 -1.54 -17.04
CA PHE A 203 -9.39 -0.17 -17.50
C PHE A 203 -7.92 0.25 -17.34
N TYR A 204 -7.42 1.00 -18.33
CA TYR A 204 -6.14 1.68 -18.30
C TYR A 204 -6.35 3.16 -18.60
N ASP A 205 -5.69 4.02 -17.85
CA ASP A 205 -5.70 5.46 -18.08
C ASP A 205 -4.77 5.88 -19.25
N ASP A 206 -4.63 7.18 -19.48
CA ASP A 206 -3.79 7.72 -20.57
C ASP A 206 -2.30 7.42 -20.39
N THR A 207 -1.85 7.14 -19.16
CA THR A 207 -0.46 6.76 -18.87
C THR A 207 -0.22 5.26 -19.04
N GLY A 208 -1.28 4.50 -19.24
CA GLY A 208 -1.26 3.05 -19.29
C GLY A 208 -1.29 2.38 -17.91
N ALA A 209 -1.55 3.14 -16.86
CA ALA A 209 -1.70 2.59 -15.52
C ALA A 209 -3.11 2.00 -15.31
N SER A 210 -3.17 0.95 -14.50
CA SER A 210 -4.43 0.36 -14.02
C SER A 210 -4.74 0.81 -12.60
N TRP A 211 -5.99 0.60 -12.19
CA TRP A 211 -6.53 1.14 -10.95
C TRP A 211 -7.26 0.07 -10.16
N LEU A 212 -7.15 0.11 -8.84
CA LEU A 212 -7.91 -0.72 -7.91
C LEU A 212 -9.34 -0.18 -7.76
N ASP A 213 -10.31 -1.09 -7.70
CA ASP A 213 -11.72 -0.74 -7.51
C ASP A 213 -12.06 -0.67 -6.01
N PRO A 214 -12.33 0.51 -5.43
CA PRO A 214 -12.58 0.69 -3.99
C PRO A 214 -13.84 -0.03 -3.49
N THR A 215 -14.70 -0.49 -4.40
CA THR A 215 -15.92 -1.23 -4.05
C THR A 215 -15.66 -2.72 -3.77
N LYS A 216 -14.47 -3.22 -4.04
CA LYS A 216 -14.14 -4.65 -3.92
C LYS A 216 -13.59 -4.99 -2.53
N ASP A 217 -14.15 -6.03 -1.93
CA ASP A 217 -13.71 -6.53 -0.62
C ASP A 217 -12.22 -6.92 -0.65
N SER A 218 -11.73 -7.51 -1.76
CA SER A 218 -10.33 -7.87 -1.88
C SER A 218 -9.39 -6.65 -1.87
N VAL A 219 -9.81 -5.53 -2.47
CA VAL A 219 -9.08 -4.26 -2.44
C VAL A 219 -9.10 -3.66 -1.04
N ARG A 220 -10.28 -3.62 -0.40
CA ARG A 220 -10.41 -3.15 0.98
C ARG A 220 -9.57 -3.98 1.95
N ASN A 221 -9.67 -5.29 1.89
CA ASN A 221 -8.86 -6.20 2.73
C ASN A 221 -7.36 -5.99 2.54
N TYR A 222 -6.92 -5.68 1.33
CA TYR A 222 -5.52 -5.39 1.04
C TYR A 222 -5.08 -4.05 1.65
N LEU A 223 -5.75 -2.96 1.30
CA LEU A 223 -5.30 -1.61 1.68
C LEU A 223 -5.57 -1.31 3.16
N CYS A 224 -6.70 -1.75 3.71
CA CYS A 224 -6.98 -1.68 5.14
C CYS A 224 -5.99 -2.52 5.95
N GLY A 225 -5.67 -3.74 5.46
CA GLY A 225 -4.66 -4.59 6.10
C GLY A 225 -3.29 -3.96 6.10
N LEU A 226 -2.85 -3.37 4.97
CA LEU A 226 -1.56 -2.68 4.88
C LEU A 226 -1.51 -1.46 5.82
N ALA A 227 -2.57 -0.64 5.85
CA ALA A 227 -2.65 0.52 6.74
C ALA A 227 -2.57 0.10 8.23
N ARG A 228 -3.30 -0.96 8.61
CA ARG A 228 -3.24 -1.49 9.97
C ARG A 228 -1.86 -2.05 10.33
N GLU A 229 -1.24 -2.81 9.43
CA GLU A 229 0.11 -3.33 9.63
C GLU A 229 1.12 -2.19 9.85
N CYS A 230 1.01 -1.07 9.12
CA CYS A 230 1.85 0.10 9.35
C CYS A 230 1.62 0.73 10.74
N ALA A 231 0.37 0.87 11.17
CA ALA A 231 0.06 1.36 12.51
C ALA A 231 0.58 0.42 13.62
N GLU A 232 0.48 -0.90 13.42
CA GLU A 232 1.02 -1.91 14.34
C GLU A 232 2.56 -1.95 14.36
N MET A 233 3.23 -1.49 13.29
CA MET A 233 4.68 -1.27 13.24
C MET A 233 5.13 -0.02 14.00
N GLY A 234 4.19 0.84 14.44
CA GLY A 234 4.47 2.03 15.23
C GLY A 234 4.48 3.34 14.45
N PHE A 235 4.01 3.36 13.20
CA PHE A 235 3.82 4.64 12.50
C PHE A 235 2.74 5.49 13.19
N ASP A 236 3.05 6.78 13.44
CA ASP A 236 2.16 7.73 14.09
C ASP A 236 1.01 8.19 13.19
N GLU A 237 1.21 8.12 11.88
CA GLU A 237 0.23 8.60 10.90
C GLU A 237 0.26 7.77 9.62
N ILE A 238 -0.93 7.49 9.09
CA ILE A 238 -1.14 6.80 7.82
C ILE A 238 -1.67 7.80 6.80
N LEU A 239 -0.83 8.19 5.84
CA LEU A 239 -1.17 9.11 4.76
C LEU A 239 -1.60 8.33 3.52
N LEU A 240 -2.87 8.42 3.16
CA LEU A 240 -3.42 7.82 1.95
C LEU A 240 -3.34 8.81 0.78
N THR A 241 -2.72 8.40 -0.30
CA THR A 241 -2.68 9.16 -1.56
C THR A 241 -3.41 8.43 -2.67
N HIS A 242 -3.76 9.10 -3.76
CA HIS A 242 -4.51 8.51 -4.89
C HIS A 242 -5.81 7.81 -4.44
N VAL A 243 -6.52 8.39 -3.46
CA VAL A 243 -7.88 8.00 -3.11
C VAL A 243 -8.83 8.67 -4.10
N SER A 244 -8.84 8.15 -5.33
CA SER A 244 -9.59 8.71 -6.46
C SER A 244 -9.86 7.66 -7.53
N TYR A 245 -10.84 7.89 -8.36
CA TYR A 245 -10.94 7.21 -9.66
C TYR A 245 -10.00 7.86 -10.68
N PRO A 246 -9.66 7.18 -11.80
CA PRO A 246 -8.82 7.75 -12.85
C PRO A 246 -9.38 9.09 -13.37
N ALA A 247 -8.48 10.04 -13.65
CA ALA A 247 -8.82 11.35 -14.24
C ALA A 247 -8.68 11.39 -15.76
N GLY A 248 -7.97 10.43 -16.37
CA GLY A 248 -7.66 10.36 -17.78
C GLY A 248 -8.06 9.04 -18.44
N GLY A 249 -8.02 8.99 -19.75
CA GLY A 249 -8.42 7.86 -20.57
C GLY A 249 -9.88 7.87 -21.01
N GLU A 250 -10.35 6.74 -21.50
CA GLU A 250 -11.74 6.61 -21.99
C GLU A 250 -12.72 6.36 -20.82
N LEU A 251 -12.87 7.38 -19.96
CA LEU A 251 -13.63 7.30 -18.70
C LEU A 251 -15.08 6.85 -18.88
N GLU A 252 -15.70 7.17 -20.02
CA GLU A 252 -17.06 6.75 -20.35
C GLU A 252 -17.21 5.24 -20.51
N LYS A 253 -16.10 4.52 -20.67
CA LYS A 253 -16.10 3.04 -20.73
C LYS A 253 -16.10 2.39 -19.36
N ILE A 254 -15.76 3.12 -18.29
CA ILE A 254 -15.68 2.57 -16.95
C ILE A 254 -17.07 2.16 -16.43
N ASN A 255 -17.10 1.05 -15.72
CA ASN A 255 -18.23 0.60 -14.94
C ASN A 255 -18.00 0.97 -13.46
N TYR A 256 -18.55 2.09 -13.02
CA TYR A 256 -18.45 2.56 -11.63
C TYR A 256 -19.39 1.85 -10.66
N GLY A 257 -20.27 0.96 -11.15
CA GLY A 257 -21.31 0.33 -10.34
C GLY A 257 -22.57 1.18 -10.23
N GLU A 258 -23.38 0.97 -9.20
CA GLU A 258 -24.67 1.63 -9.01
C GLU A 258 -24.59 2.83 -8.07
N GLN A 259 -23.62 2.84 -7.14
CA GLN A 259 -23.43 3.93 -6.19
C GLN A 259 -22.60 5.07 -6.80
N PRO A 260 -22.83 6.32 -6.37
CA PRO A 260 -21.99 7.46 -6.73
C PRO A 260 -20.52 7.21 -6.40
N LYS A 261 -19.62 7.75 -7.21
CA LYS A 261 -18.17 7.60 -7.03
C LYS A 261 -17.70 8.15 -5.68
N GLU A 262 -18.23 9.30 -5.28
CA GLU A 262 -17.92 9.97 -4.02
C GLU A 262 -18.30 9.12 -2.81
N GLU A 263 -19.44 8.43 -2.86
CA GLU A 263 -19.86 7.54 -1.78
C GLU A 263 -18.98 6.27 -1.71
N ASN A 264 -18.55 5.76 -2.88
CA ASN A 264 -17.63 4.62 -2.93
C ASN A 264 -16.30 4.96 -2.28
N LEU A 265 -15.72 6.15 -2.56
CA LEU A 265 -14.47 6.61 -1.97
C LEU A 265 -14.61 6.88 -0.47
N ALA A 266 -15.67 7.55 -0.06
CA ALA A 266 -15.93 7.78 1.37
C ALA A 266 -16.11 6.47 2.13
N SER A 267 -16.84 5.50 1.57
CA SER A 267 -17.00 4.16 2.15
C SER A 267 -15.66 3.39 2.22
N PHE A 268 -14.76 3.60 1.25
CA PHE A 268 -13.42 3.01 1.31
C PHE A 268 -12.58 3.64 2.42
N VAL A 269 -12.55 4.98 2.52
CA VAL A 269 -11.82 5.68 3.58
C VAL A 269 -12.35 5.32 4.96
N GLN A 270 -13.68 5.24 5.11
CA GLN A 270 -14.30 4.77 6.37
C GLN A 270 -13.81 3.37 6.74
N ALA A 271 -13.71 2.44 5.77
CA ALA A 271 -13.21 1.10 6.04
C ALA A 271 -11.73 1.09 6.49
N VAL A 272 -10.90 2.02 5.98
CA VAL A 272 -9.52 2.19 6.48
C VAL A 272 -9.54 2.74 7.91
N ARG A 273 -10.37 3.75 8.20
CA ARG A 273 -10.54 4.31 9.54
C ARG A 273 -10.98 3.23 10.55
N ASP A 274 -11.97 2.43 10.18
CA ASP A 274 -12.44 1.31 11.01
C ASP A 274 -11.32 0.27 11.24
N ALA A 275 -10.46 0.04 10.24
CA ALA A 275 -9.33 -0.86 10.38
C ALA A 275 -8.25 -0.34 11.33
N LEU A 276 -8.15 0.97 11.51
CA LEU A 276 -7.21 1.61 12.45
C LEU A 276 -7.78 1.72 13.88
N GLU A 277 -9.04 1.34 14.12
CA GLU A 277 -9.60 1.33 15.47
C GLU A 277 -8.75 0.52 16.44
N GLY A 278 -8.44 1.13 17.60
CA GLY A 278 -7.60 0.54 18.64
C GLY A 278 -6.09 0.65 18.38
N THR A 279 -5.68 1.45 17.40
CA THR A 279 -4.32 1.96 17.24
C THR A 279 -4.28 3.46 17.56
N ASP A 280 -3.11 4.00 17.85
CA ASP A 280 -2.92 5.44 18.10
C ASP A 280 -2.62 6.23 16.81
N ALA A 281 -2.51 5.54 15.66
CA ALA A 281 -2.15 6.16 14.41
C ALA A 281 -3.27 7.06 13.84
N LYS A 282 -2.91 8.26 13.42
CA LYS A 282 -3.79 9.19 12.71
C LYS A 282 -4.02 8.72 11.27
N LEU A 283 -5.20 9.01 10.73
CA LEU A 283 -5.54 8.77 9.32
C LEU A 283 -5.55 10.10 8.57
N SER A 284 -4.76 10.20 7.51
CA SER A 284 -4.68 11.41 6.69
C SER A 284 -4.87 11.12 5.21
N LEU A 285 -5.33 12.10 4.46
CA LEU A 285 -5.58 12.01 3.03
C LEU A 285 -4.83 13.11 2.28
N GLU A 286 -4.22 12.77 1.15
CA GLU A 286 -3.72 13.74 0.19
C GLU A 286 -4.81 14.01 -0.87
N LEU A 287 -5.21 15.28 -1.00
CA LEU A 287 -6.16 15.76 -1.98
C LEU A 287 -5.51 16.84 -2.87
N PRO A 288 -5.80 16.86 -4.19
CA PRO A 288 -5.37 17.96 -5.05
C PRO A 288 -5.93 19.31 -4.56
N ALA A 289 -5.13 20.38 -4.60
CA ALA A 289 -5.55 21.71 -4.19
C ALA A 289 -6.82 22.19 -4.91
N GLU A 290 -6.97 21.84 -6.19
CA GLU A 290 -8.18 22.15 -6.97
C GLU A 290 -9.43 21.45 -6.42
N VAL A 291 -9.30 20.20 -5.96
CA VAL A 291 -10.42 19.48 -5.32
C VAL A 291 -10.85 20.17 -4.03
N ILE A 292 -9.90 20.70 -3.26
CA ILE A 292 -10.20 21.46 -2.04
C ILE A 292 -10.91 22.78 -2.40
N ARG A 293 -10.42 23.52 -3.39
CA ARG A 293 -11.01 24.80 -3.81
C ARG A 293 -12.43 24.65 -4.40
N GLU A 294 -12.63 23.62 -5.19
CA GLU A 294 -13.92 23.36 -5.84
C GLU A 294 -14.90 22.58 -4.95
N GLY A 295 -14.42 22.06 -3.78
CA GLY A 295 -15.19 21.22 -2.87
C GLY A 295 -15.35 19.78 -3.34
N GLY A 296 -14.77 19.43 -4.50
CA GLY A 296 -14.80 18.08 -5.05
C GLY A 296 -14.47 18.00 -6.54
N SER A 297 -14.49 16.79 -7.09
CA SER A 297 -14.29 16.51 -8.52
C SER A 297 -15.23 15.39 -8.97
N GLU A 298 -16.18 15.70 -9.84
CA GLU A 298 -17.06 14.69 -10.44
C GLU A 298 -16.29 13.67 -11.28
N VAL A 299 -15.13 14.06 -11.84
CA VAL A 299 -14.30 13.17 -12.67
C VAL A 299 -13.69 12.10 -11.82
N THR A 300 -13.01 12.47 -10.74
CA THR A 300 -12.29 11.57 -9.86
C THR A 300 -13.15 11.00 -8.73
N GLY A 301 -14.35 11.55 -8.50
CA GLY A 301 -15.25 11.16 -7.41
C GLY A 301 -14.80 11.63 -6.03
N GLN A 302 -13.84 12.54 -5.95
CA GLN A 302 -13.42 13.11 -4.68
C GLN A 302 -14.41 14.20 -4.23
N SER A 303 -14.77 14.18 -2.96
CA SER A 303 -15.64 15.19 -2.32
C SER A 303 -15.02 15.60 -1.01
N LEU A 304 -14.65 16.89 -0.89
CA LEU A 304 -14.08 17.42 0.34
C LEU A 304 -15.04 17.24 1.53
N ALA A 305 -16.32 17.50 1.31
CA ALA A 305 -17.34 17.40 2.35
C ALA A 305 -17.54 15.96 2.87
N LEU A 306 -17.27 14.93 2.06
CA LEU A 306 -17.41 13.53 2.46
C LEU A 306 -16.09 12.95 2.98
N LEU A 307 -14.93 13.39 2.47
CA LEU A 307 -13.64 12.84 2.79
C LEU A 307 -12.97 13.51 3.99
N ALA A 308 -13.06 14.85 4.11
CA ALA A 308 -12.37 15.56 5.19
C ALA A 308 -12.83 15.11 6.60
N PRO A 309 -14.13 14.89 6.88
CA PRO A 309 -14.56 14.43 8.21
C PRO A 309 -14.08 13.03 8.57
N LEU A 310 -13.58 12.25 7.61
CA LEU A 310 -13.05 10.91 7.82
C LEU A 310 -11.55 10.88 8.10
N ALA A 311 -10.87 12.02 7.98
CA ALA A 311 -9.43 12.15 8.16
C ALA A 311 -9.10 13.08 9.33
N ASP A 312 -7.97 12.82 9.98
CA ASP A 312 -7.43 13.70 11.02
C ASP A 312 -6.71 14.90 10.39
N ARG A 313 -6.13 14.71 9.18
CA ARG A 313 -5.47 15.78 8.40
C ARG A 313 -5.72 15.61 6.90
N ILE A 314 -5.75 16.74 6.19
CA ILE A 314 -5.72 16.78 4.72
C ILE A 314 -4.39 17.37 4.29
N TYR A 315 -3.70 16.66 3.43
CA TYR A 315 -2.47 17.09 2.76
C TYR A 315 -2.80 17.59 1.36
N ALA A 316 -2.15 18.68 0.93
CA ALA A 316 -2.28 19.15 -0.44
C ALA A 316 -1.00 19.78 -0.96
N GLU A 317 -0.61 19.44 -2.19
CA GLU A 317 0.49 20.09 -2.89
C GLU A 317 0.12 21.56 -3.17
N THR A 318 0.93 22.49 -2.66
CA THR A 318 0.64 23.91 -2.69
C THR A 318 1.91 24.76 -2.55
N ASN A 319 1.74 26.05 -2.34
CA ASN A 319 2.82 27.01 -2.01
C ASN A 319 2.40 27.88 -0.81
N ALA A 320 3.32 28.72 -0.34
CA ALA A 320 3.09 29.55 0.84
C ALA A 320 1.91 30.55 0.69
N GLU A 321 1.64 31.02 -0.52
CA GLU A 321 0.57 32.00 -0.76
C GLU A 321 -0.82 31.37 -0.64
N ASP A 322 -0.95 30.11 -1.14
CA ASP A 322 -2.24 29.41 -1.23
C ASP A 322 -2.55 28.56 0.03
N ALA A 323 -1.52 28.20 0.82
CA ALA A 323 -1.66 27.27 1.95
C ALA A 323 -2.73 27.73 2.97
N ALA A 324 -2.76 29.02 3.29
CA ALA A 324 -3.73 29.58 4.25
C ALA A 324 -5.17 29.48 3.73
N GLU A 325 -5.41 29.72 2.44
CA GLU A 325 -6.72 29.58 1.81
C GLU A 325 -7.20 28.11 1.88
N LEU A 326 -6.33 27.17 1.52
CA LEU A 326 -6.68 25.76 1.54
C LEU A 326 -6.97 25.27 2.97
N ALA A 327 -6.21 25.72 3.95
CA ALA A 327 -6.44 25.40 5.36
C ALA A 327 -7.82 25.87 5.83
N GLU A 328 -8.24 27.10 5.48
CA GLU A 328 -9.57 27.62 5.82
C GLU A 328 -10.70 26.84 5.13
N LEU A 329 -10.50 26.41 3.88
CA LEU A 329 -11.47 25.59 3.16
C LEU A 329 -11.63 24.19 3.79
N VAL A 330 -10.54 23.55 4.18
CA VAL A 330 -10.56 22.27 4.89
C VAL A 330 -11.29 22.43 6.22
N LYS A 331 -10.94 23.44 7.01
CA LYS A 331 -11.56 23.72 8.30
C LYS A 331 -13.05 24.05 8.19
N ALA A 332 -13.46 24.72 7.10
CA ALA A 332 -14.86 24.99 6.84
C ALA A 332 -15.66 23.71 6.50
N ALA A 333 -15.02 22.75 5.83
CA ALA A 333 -15.64 21.46 5.50
C ALA A 333 -15.65 20.49 6.71
N ALA A 334 -14.61 20.50 7.54
CA ALA A 334 -14.46 19.64 8.71
C ALA A 334 -13.65 20.39 9.80
N PRO A 335 -14.30 20.98 10.83
CA PRO A 335 -13.66 21.84 11.81
C PRO A 335 -12.55 21.17 12.64
N ASP A 336 -12.62 19.85 12.80
CA ASP A 336 -11.68 19.05 13.61
C ASP A 336 -10.53 18.47 12.75
N THR A 337 -10.55 18.70 11.45
CA THR A 337 -9.54 18.17 10.51
C THR A 337 -8.43 19.21 10.29
N GLY A 338 -7.16 18.80 10.51
CA GLY A 338 -5.99 19.63 10.26
C GLY A 338 -5.66 19.75 8.78
N PHE A 339 -4.77 20.70 8.46
CA PHE A 339 -4.24 20.87 7.10
C PHE A 339 -2.71 20.83 7.11
N VAL A 340 -2.10 20.15 6.16
CA VAL A 340 -0.66 20.07 5.96
C VAL A 340 -0.33 20.47 4.52
N ALA A 341 0.49 21.50 4.37
CA ALA A 341 0.93 21.97 3.06
C ALA A 341 2.08 21.08 2.51
N VAL A 342 1.90 20.44 1.37
CA VAL A 342 2.97 19.72 0.68
C VAL A 342 3.69 20.69 -0.24
N VAL A 343 4.96 21.00 0.08
CA VAL A 343 5.72 22.08 -0.56
C VAL A 343 7.11 21.62 -0.98
N THR A 344 7.71 22.30 -1.94
CA THR A 344 9.12 22.14 -2.33
C THR A 344 10.03 23.20 -1.69
N ASP A 345 9.45 24.18 -1.02
CA ASP A 345 10.12 25.27 -0.30
C ASP A 345 9.25 25.67 0.89
N ALA A 346 9.77 25.58 2.09
CA ALA A 346 9.05 25.88 3.32
C ALA A 346 9.11 27.37 3.72
N GLU A 347 9.81 28.23 2.96
CA GLU A 347 9.91 29.66 3.29
C GLU A 347 8.52 30.32 3.27
N GLY A 348 8.13 30.92 4.40
CA GLY A 348 6.85 31.62 4.55
C GLY A 348 5.65 30.74 4.88
N ILE A 349 5.81 29.44 5.05
CA ILE A 349 4.75 28.55 5.53
C ILE A 349 4.54 28.77 7.04
N ALA A 350 3.32 29.11 7.43
CA ALA A 350 2.94 29.35 8.84
C ALA A 350 2.13 28.18 9.45
N ALA A 351 1.94 27.10 8.69
CA ALA A 351 1.18 25.91 9.07
C ALA A 351 2.10 24.67 9.06
N ASP A 352 1.57 23.52 9.46
CA ASP A 352 2.23 22.24 9.27
C ASP A 352 2.55 22.03 7.78
N TYR A 353 3.72 21.48 7.49
CA TYR A 353 4.14 21.24 6.11
C TYR A 353 4.91 19.93 5.95
N LEU A 354 4.81 19.38 4.74
CA LEU A 354 5.61 18.28 4.24
C LEU A 354 6.55 18.81 3.14
N LEU A 355 7.86 18.74 3.38
CA LEU A 355 8.85 19.16 2.41
C LEU A 355 9.13 18.03 1.41
N LYS A 356 8.81 18.29 0.14
CA LYS A 356 9.07 17.38 -0.97
C LYS A 356 10.38 17.75 -1.65
N GLU A 357 11.25 16.77 -1.90
CA GLU A 357 12.49 17.03 -2.63
C GLU A 357 12.19 17.63 -4.01
N LYS A 358 13.02 18.58 -4.42
CA LYS A 358 12.96 19.14 -5.78
C LYS A 358 13.44 18.07 -6.76
N SER A 359 12.52 17.56 -7.59
CA SER A 359 12.81 16.63 -8.70
C SER A 359 13.65 17.29 -9.80
#